data_f18edabf3d59c19b152971de9777ab58
#
_entry.id   f18edabf3d59c19b152971de9777ab58
#
_cell.length_a   1.000
_cell.length_b   1.000
_cell.length_c   1.000
_cell.angle_alpha   90.00
_cell.angle_beta   90.00
_cell.angle_gamma   90.00
#
_symmetry.space_group_name_H-M   'P 1'
#
loop_
_entity.id
_entity.type
_entity.pdbx_description
1 polymer ?
#
loop_
_entity_poly.entity_id
_entity_poly.type
_entity_poly.pdbx_seq_one_letter_code
_entity_poly.pdbx_strand_id
1 'polypeptide(L)'
;MSQIVTIFQNIRETETPFHRSVKCVLDRIKSGSSKELVQRIRKETDKANRNELKKELPAVCFSGQFNKRNDSAIIEHSGFICLDFDGYATKKEMKAERDRLTKDRYVYAVFTSPSGNGLKALVRVPEEPDNHTNYFNALEKHFNSENFDKTCKNISRVCYESYDPLIFINESSELWTSVVERDYVEVEVKRDAPTIPITDDNKVVEILVKWWTKKYGMVEGERNA
;
A
#
# COMPACT_ATOMS: atom_id res chain seq x y z
N MET A 1 -10.05 19.55 -8.82
CA MET A 1 -9.94 18.41 -9.76
C MET A 1 -10.53 17.18 -9.10
N SER A 2 -11.11 16.24 -9.83
CA SER A 2 -11.63 15.01 -9.22
C SER A 2 -10.46 14.09 -8.93
N GLN A 3 -10.23 13.79 -7.66
CA GLN A 3 -9.18 12.89 -7.21
C GLN A 3 -9.49 11.46 -7.68
N ILE A 4 -8.72 10.95 -8.64
CA ILE A 4 -8.97 9.67 -9.29
C ILE A 4 -8.09 8.59 -8.68
N VAL A 5 -8.67 7.43 -8.48
CA VAL A 5 -8.02 6.23 -7.94
C VAL A 5 -8.26 5.03 -8.85
N THR A 6 -7.48 3.99 -8.65
CA THR A 6 -7.56 2.77 -9.44
C THR A 6 -8.26 1.66 -8.67
N ILE A 7 -9.13 0.94 -9.35
CA ILE A 7 -9.83 -0.24 -8.84
C ILE A 7 -9.51 -1.41 -9.77
N PHE A 8 -9.04 -2.51 -9.21
CA PHE A 8 -8.95 -3.80 -9.88
C PHE A 8 -10.15 -4.66 -9.47
N GLN A 9 -10.62 -5.51 -10.38
CA GLN A 9 -11.78 -6.36 -10.12
C GLN A 9 -11.60 -7.22 -8.85
N ASN A 10 -10.39 -7.67 -8.60
CA ASN A 10 -9.98 -8.38 -7.39
C ASN A 10 -8.45 -8.33 -7.24
N ILE A 11 -7.90 -8.92 -6.16
CA ILE A 11 -6.46 -8.87 -5.90
C ILE A 11 -5.61 -9.66 -6.91
N ARG A 12 -6.17 -10.61 -7.63
CA ARG A 12 -5.46 -11.43 -8.63
C ARG A 12 -5.37 -10.73 -9.98
N GLU A 13 -6.33 -9.84 -10.27
CA GLU A 13 -6.29 -8.98 -11.45
C GLU A 13 -5.29 -7.82 -11.21
N THR A 14 -4.33 -7.65 -12.10
CA THR A 14 -3.29 -6.64 -11.98
C THR A 14 -3.09 -5.76 -13.22
N GLU A 15 -3.73 -6.15 -14.34
CA GLU A 15 -3.46 -5.57 -15.66
C GLU A 15 -4.62 -4.75 -16.21
N THR A 16 -5.85 -4.96 -15.72
CA THR A 16 -7.07 -4.31 -16.24
C THR A 16 -7.68 -3.36 -15.22
N PRO A 17 -7.13 -2.14 -15.06
CA PRO A 17 -7.62 -1.18 -14.09
C PRO A 17 -8.89 -0.47 -14.53
N PHE A 18 -9.72 -0.11 -13.54
CA PHE A 18 -10.80 0.86 -13.67
C PHE A 18 -10.45 2.11 -12.87
N HIS A 19 -10.74 3.29 -13.41
CA HIS A 19 -10.49 4.55 -12.72
C HIS A 19 -11.81 5.20 -12.27
N ARG A 20 -11.86 5.64 -11.01
CA ARG A 20 -13.04 6.30 -10.41
C ARG A 20 -12.57 7.39 -9.45
N SER A 21 -13.44 8.36 -9.19
CA SER A 21 -13.15 9.32 -8.13
C SER A 21 -13.15 8.65 -6.75
N VAL A 22 -12.33 9.18 -5.83
CA VAL A 22 -12.35 8.75 -4.41
C VAL A 22 -13.77 8.78 -3.86
N LYS A 23 -14.53 9.85 -4.15
CA LYS A 23 -15.93 9.97 -3.73
C LYS A 23 -16.76 8.78 -4.19
N CYS A 24 -16.66 8.37 -5.45
CA CYS A 24 -17.38 7.20 -5.97
C CYS A 24 -17.05 5.93 -5.18
N VAL A 25 -15.77 5.71 -4.83
CA VAL A 25 -15.35 4.55 -4.03
C VAL A 25 -15.94 4.60 -2.62
N LEU A 26 -15.91 5.76 -1.97
CA LEU A 26 -16.48 5.92 -0.63
C LEU A 26 -18.00 5.76 -0.63
N ASP A 27 -18.69 6.26 -1.66
CA ASP A 27 -20.13 6.05 -1.84
C ASP A 27 -20.46 4.56 -2.03
N ARG A 28 -19.63 3.79 -2.75
CA ARG A 28 -19.76 2.33 -2.90
C ARG A 28 -19.59 1.60 -1.56
N ILE A 29 -18.61 2.00 -0.75
CA ILE A 29 -18.39 1.46 0.61
C ILE A 29 -19.61 1.75 1.50
N LYS A 30 -20.13 2.96 1.45
CA LYS A 30 -21.29 3.39 2.23
C LYS A 30 -22.58 2.68 1.82
N SER A 31 -22.86 2.65 0.52
CA SER A 31 -24.08 2.06 -0.04
C SER A 31 -24.09 0.54 -0.05
N GLY A 32 -22.90 -0.10 -0.02
CA GLY A 32 -22.77 -1.54 0.09
C GLY A 32 -22.68 -2.28 -1.24
N SER A 33 -21.96 -1.73 -2.23
CA SER A 33 -21.70 -2.44 -3.50
C SER A 33 -21.11 -3.83 -3.31
N SER A 34 -20.30 -4.03 -2.26
CA SER A 34 -19.71 -5.33 -1.87
C SER A 34 -20.34 -5.92 -0.59
N LYS A 35 -21.55 -5.46 -0.19
CA LYS A 35 -22.17 -5.80 1.10
C LYS A 35 -22.30 -7.31 1.33
N GLU A 36 -22.81 -8.04 0.36
CA GLU A 36 -23.08 -9.48 0.51
C GLU A 36 -21.78 -10.25 0.78
N LEU A 37 -20.74 -9.99 -0.01
CA LEU A 37 -19.46 -10.65 0.15
C LEU A 37 -18.78 -10.24 1.48
N VAL A 38 -18.83 -8.95 1.85
CA VAL A 38 -18.29 -8.46 3.12
C VAL A 38 -19.02 -9.10 4.32
N GLN A 39 -20.35 -9.30 4.23
CA GLN A 39 -21.11 -9.96 5.29
C GLN A 39 -20.75 -11.46 5.39
N ARG A 40 -20.47 -12.14 4.28
CA ARG A 40 -19.97 -13.52 4.27
C ARG A 40 -18.58 -13.57 4.95
N ILE A 41 -17.67 -12.68 4.58
CA ILE A 41 -16.32 -12.57 5.19
C ILE A 41 -16.42 -12.38 6.70
N ARG A 42 -17.34 -11.52 7.18
CA ARG A 42 -17.51 -11.23 8.62
C ARG A 42 -18.13 -12.39 9.40
N LYS A 43 -18.87 -13.27 8.75
CA LYS A 43 -19.46 -14.47 9.35
C LYS A 43 -18.49 -15.66 9.35
N GLU A 44 -17.52 -15.66 8.45
CA GLU A 44 -16.54 -16.75 8.33
C GLU A 44 -15.60 -16.77 9.54
N THR A 45 -15.56 -17.89 10.22
CA THR A 45 -14.73 -18.10 11.42
C THR A 45 -13.35 -18.63 11.10
N ASP A 46 -13.23 -19.45 10.05
CA ASP A 46 -11.95 -19.94 9.59
C ASP A 46 -11.14 -18.81 8.92
N LYS A 47 -9.90 -18.62 9.39
CA LYS A 47 -9.02 -17.55 8.91
C LYS A 47 -8.58 -17.76 7.45
N ALA A 48 -8.33 -19.00 7.04
CA ALA A 48 -7.89 -19.29 5.67
C ALA A 48 -9.03 -19.04 4.68
N ASN A 49 -10.23 -19.56 4.94
CA ASN A 49 -11.41 -19.32 4.14
C ASN A 49 -11.78 -17.84 4.06
N ARG A 50 -11.71 -17.14 5.19
CA ARG A 50 -11.94 -15.70 5.23
C ARG A 50 -10.95 -14.91 4.35
N ASN A 51 -9.67 -15.33 4.33
CA ASN A 51 -8.67 -14.71 3.46
C ASN A 51 -8.91 -15.00 1.98
N GLU A 52 -9.38 -16.20 1.62
CA GLU A 52 -9.76 -16.50 0.23
C GLU A 52 -10.96 -15.66 -0.22
N LEU A 53 -12.00 -15.54 0.61
CA LEU A 53 -13.14 -14.68 0.32
C LEU A 53 -12.75 -13.21 0.11
N LYS A 54 -11.79 -12.67 0.91
CA LYS A 54 -11.28 -11.31 0.71
C LYS A 54 -10.66 -11.10 -0.66
N LYS A 55 -10.03 -12.13 -1.24
CA LYS A 55 -9.40 -12.04 -2.56
C LYS A 55 -10.39 -11.85 -3.71
N GLU A 56 -11.67 -12.06 -3.47
CA GLU A 56 -12.75 -11.83 -4.44
C GLU A 56 -13.22 -10.36 -4.44
N LEU A 57 -12.89 -9.58 -3.39
CA LEU A 57 -13.28 -8.18 -3.29
C LEU A 57 -12.53 -7.31 -4.31
N PRO A 58 -13.18 -6.25 -4.81
CA PRO A 58 -12.47 -5.20 -5.54
C PRO A 58 -11.29 -4.67 -4.71
N ALA A 59 -10.17 -4.47 -5.39
CA ALA A 59 -8.93 -3.99 -4.80
C ALA A 59 -8.66 -2.54 -5.25
N VAL A 60 -8.65 -1.60 -4.32
CA VAL A 60 -8.55 -0.17 -4.58
C VAL A 60 -7.15 0.34 -4.25
N CYS A 61 -6.47 0.95 -5.21
CA CYS A 61 -5.27 1.76 -4.97
C CYS A 61 -5.71 3.21 -4.74
N PHE A 62 -5.84 3.61 -3.47
CA PHE A 62 -6.27 4.98 -3.12
C PHE A 62 -5.22 6.03 -3.44
N SER A 63 -3.95 5.66 -3.57
CA SER A 63 -2.84 6.56 -3.83
C SER A 63 -2.81 7.16 -5.23
N GLY A 64 -3.52 6.59 -6.21
CA GLY A 64 -3.49 7.18 -7.54
C GLY A 64 -4.06 6.35 -8.67
N GLN A 65 -3.78 6.84 -9.87
CA GLN A 65 -4.05 6.18 -11.13
C GLN A 65 -2.87 5.32 -11.54
N PHE A 66 -3.13 4.07 -11.93
CA PHE A 66 -2.12 3.10 -12.34
C PHE A 66 -2.55 2.41 -13.64
N ASN A 67 -1.60 2.20 -14.55
CA ASN A 67 -1.82 1.35 -15.74
C ASN A 67 -1.92 -0.13 -15.38
N LYS A 68 -1.20 -0.53 -14.33
CA LYS A 68 -1.22 -1.87 -13.73
C LYS A 68 -0.79 -1.78 -12.26
N ARG A 69 -1.03 -2.83 -11.48
CA ARG A 69 -0.69 -2.84 -10.05
C ARG A 69 0.81 -3.06 -9.82
N ASN A 70 1.57 -1.99 -10.00
CA ASN A 70 3.01 -1.94 -9.78
C ASN A 70 3.39 -0.49 -9.40
N ASP A 71 4.34 -0.32 -8.48
CA ASP A 71 4.77 1.00 -8.01
C ASP A 71 5.29 1.89 -9.15
N SER A 72 6.00 1.31 -10.13
CA SER A 72 6.52 2.04 -11.30
C SER A 72 5.47 2.34 -12.39
N ALA A 73 4.25 1.84 -12.26
CA ALA A 73 3.17 2.00 -13.23
C ALA A 73 2.17 3.10 -12.84
N ILE A 74 2.53 3.94 -11.86
CA ILE A 74 1.72 5.10 -11.49
C ILE A 74 1.68 6.11 -12.64
N ILE A 75 0.48 6.62 -12.95
CA ILE A 75 0.24 7.67 -13.93
C ILE A 75 0.18 9.02 -13.20
N GLU A 76 -0.60 9.07 -12.13
CA GLU A 76 -0.86 10.30 -11.37
C GLU A 76 -1.19 9.95 -9.92
N HIS A 77 -0.62 10.69 -8.97
CA HIS A 77 -0.94 10.54 -7.56
C HIS A 77 -2.30 11.21 -7.24
N SER A 78 -3.15 10.54 -6.47
CA SER A 78 -4.50 11.05 -6.15
C SER A 78 -4.52 12.14 -5.08
N GLY A 79 -3.41 12.38 -4.39
CA GLY A 79 -3.38 13.18 -3.17
C GLY A 79 -3.93 12.47 -1.93
N PHE A 80 -4.00 11.12 -1.93
CA PHE A 80 -4.43 10.35 -0.76
C PHE A 80 -3.44 9.25 -0.37
N ILE A 81 -3.39 9.00 0.95
CA ILE A 81 -2.79 7.80 1.53
C ILE A 81 -3.88 7.04 2.29
N CYS A 82 -3.94 5.72 2.07
CA CYS A 82 -4.78 4.81 2.84
C CYS A 82 -3.95 4.14 3.92
N LEU A 83 -4.32 4.39 5.17
CA LEU A 83 -3.71 3.82 6.37
C LEU A 83 -4.53 2.62 6.83
N ASP A 84 -3.86 1.62 7.38
CA ASP A 84 -4.46 0.39 7.90
C ASP A 84 -4.19 0.27 9.40
N PHE A 85 -5.23 -0.03 10.16
CA PHE A 85 -5.17 -0.22 11.61
C PHE A 85 -5.84 -1.55 11.95
N ASP A 86 -5.05 -2.52 12.37
CA ASP A 86 -5.49 -3.89 12.63
C ASP A 86 -5.04 -4.37 14.02
N GLY A 87 -5.49 -5.57 14.42
CA GLY A 87 -4.97 -6.24 15.63
C GLY A 87 -5.61 -5.81 16.94
N TYR A 88 -6.80 -5.21 16.91
CA TYR A 88 -7.52 -4.88 18.13
C TYR A 88 -7.95 -6.13 18.92
N ALA A 89 -7.66 -6.16 20.21
CA ALA A 89 -8.09 -7.27 21.07
C ALA A 89 -9.61 -7.24 21.31
N THR A 90 -10.22 -6.06 21.31
CA THR A 90 -11.66 -5.89 21.58
C THR A 90 -12.32 -4.89 20.62
N LYS A 91 -13.65 -5.05 20.44
CA LYS A 91 -14.44 -4.04 19.70
C LYS A 91 -14.47 -2.67 20.40
N LYS A 92 -14.27 -2.62 21.71
CA LYS A 92 -14.20 -1.38 22.48
C LYS A 92 -12.95 -0.59 22.11
N GLU A 93 -11.79 -1.26 22.02
CA GLU A 93 -10.53 -0.64 21.59
C GLU A 93 -10.64 -0.13 20.15
N MET A 94 -11.15 -0.94 19.22
CA MET A 94 -11.38 -0.52 17.83
C MET A 94 -12.31 0.70 17.75
N LYS A 95 -13.35 0.75 18.59
CA LYS A 95 -14.25 1.90 18.66
C LYS A 95 -13.53 3.15 19.19
N ALA A 96 -12.75 3.00 20.25
CA ALA A 96 -11.96 4.12 20.81
C ALA A 96 -10.98 4.67 19.78
N GLU A 97 -10.30 3.81 19.01
CA GLU A 97 -9.42 4.22 17.93
C GLU A 97 -10.19 4.91 16.80
N ARG A 98 -11.36 4.39 16.42
CA ARG A 98 -12.24 5.08 15.45
C ARG A 98 -12.60 6.48 15.92
N ASP A 99 -13.01 6.61 17.19
CA ASP A 99 -13.38 7.90 17.78
C ASP A 99 -12.18 8.88 17.83
N ARG A 100 -10.95 8.37 18.00
CA ARG A 100 -9.71 9.15 17.94
C ARG A 100 -9.42 9.60 16.50
N LEU A 101 -9.47 8.68 15.54
CA LEU A 101 -9.21 8.97 14.12
C LEU A 101 -10.20 9.98 13.56
N THR A 102 -11.48 9.88 13.92
CA THR A 102 -12.51 10.81 13.41
C THR A 102 -12.42 12.23 13.98
N LYS A 103 -11.64 12.43 15.06
CA LYS A 103 -11.35 13.75 15.64
C LYS A 103 -10.08 14.38 15.10
N ASP A 104 -9.26 13.61 14.41
CA ASP A 104 -8.02 14.11 13.84
C ASP A 104 -8.33 14.99 12.61
N ARG A 105 -7.77 16.19 12.57
CA ARG A 105 -8.05 17.19 11.54
C ARG A 105 -7.57 16.80 10.14
N TYR A 106 -6.58 15.90 10.04
CA TYR A 106 -6.02 15.43 8.77
C TYR A 106 -6.78 14.25 8.17
N VAL A 107 -7.59 13.57 8.99
CA VAL A 107 -8.33 12.38 8.53
C VAL A 107 -9.52 12.79 7.67
N TYR A 108 -9.47 12.36 6.41
CA TYR A 108 -10.53 12.60 5.42
C TYR A 108 -11.67 11.59 5.54
N ALA A 109 -11.36 10.29 5.69
CA ALA A 109 -12.37 9.27 5.85
C ALA A 109 -11.90 8.14 6.78
N VAL A 110 -12.85 7.53 7.51
CA VAL A 110 -12.62 6.32 8.31
C VAL A 110 -13.72 5.31 8.03
N PHE A 111 -13.34 4.07 7.75
CA PHE A 111 -14.27 2.96 7.56
C PHE A 111 -13.74 1.65 8.10
N THR A 112 -14.66 0.75 8.41
CA THR A 112 -14.36 -0.59 8.93
C THR A 112 -13.83 -1.48 7.81
N SER A 113 -12.78 -2.26 8.09
CA SER A 113 -12.21 -3.23 7.16
C SER A 113 -13.21 -4.34 6.76
N PRO A 114 -12.99 -5.07 5.65
CA PRO A 114 -13.90 -6.15 5.23
C PRO A 114 -14.10 -7.23 6.29
N SER A 115 -13.08 -7.54 7.09
CA SER A 115 -13.19 -8.53 8.17
C SER A 115 -13.95 -8.02 9.41
N GLY A 116 -14.18 -6.71 9.51
CA GLY A 116 -14.91 -6.12 10.63
C GLY A 116 -14.10 -5.96 11.92
N ASN A 117 -12.80 -6.24 11.89
CA ASN A 117 -11.89 -6.19 13.05
C ASN A 117 -10.71 -5.23 12.89
N GLY A 118 -10.77 -4.35 11.90
CA GLY A 118 -9.78 -3.31 11.65
C GLY A 118 -10.44 -2.05 11.07
N LEU A 119 -9.67 -0.97 10.99
CA LEU A 119 -10.08 0.31 10.44
C LEU A 119 -9.18 0.70 9.27
N LYS A 120 -9.74 1.42 8.33
CA LYS A 120 -9.02 2.09 7.25
C LYS A 120 -9.24 3.58 7.38
N ALA A 121 -8.18 4.36 7.27
CA ALA A 121 -8.26 5.81 7.26
C ALA A 121 -7.63 6.38 5.99
N LEU A 122 -8.29 7.38 5.39
CA LEU A 122 -7.72 8.16 4.29
C LEU A 122 -7.25 9.50 4.82
N VAL A 123 -6.06 9.90 4.42
CA VAL A 123 -5.47 11.21 4.72
C VAL A 123 -5.09 11.90 3.42
N ARG A 124 -5.35 13.21 3.32
CA ARG A 124 -4.92 14.04 2.20
C ARG A 124 -3.44 14.38 2.31
N VAL A 125 -2.71 14.19 1.22
CA VAL A 125 -1.30 14.56 1.07
C VAL A 125 -1.09 15.29 -0.27
N PRO A 126 0.03 15.99 -0.48
CA PRO A 126 0.38 16.49 -1.81
C PRO A 126 0.44 15.39 -2.87
N GLU A 127 0.12 15.74 -4.11
CA GLU A 127 0.12 14.82 -5.26
C GLU A 127 1.56 14.53 -5.75
N GLU A 128 2.40 14.00 -4.86
CA GLU A 128 3.83 13.78 -5.05
C GLU A 128 4.18 12.29 -4.89
N PRO A 129 4.26 11.53 -6.00
CA PRO A 129 4.52 10.08 -5.93
C PRO A 129 5.84 9.75 -5.23
N ASP A 130 6.90 10.52 -5.47
CA ASP A 130 8.24 10.29 -4.90
C ASP A 130 8.28 10.47 -3.37
N ASN A 131 7.38 11.28 -2.83
CA ASN A 131 7.25 11.55 -1.40
C ASN A 131 6.23 10.66 -0.69
N HIS A 132 5.50 9.80 -1.39
CA HIS A 132 4.45 8.96 -0.81
C HIS A 132 4.89 8.19 0.43
N THR A 133 6.04 7.52 0.37
CA THR A 133 6.59 6.77 1.50
C THR A 133 7.03 7.69 2.65
N ASN A 134 7.52 8.90 2.36
CA ASN A 134 7.93 9.87 3.37
C ASN A 134 6.71 10.41 4.13
N TYR A 135 5.62 10.71 3.43
CA TYR A 135 4.33 11.07 4.05
C TYR A 135 3.78 9.92 4.90
N PHE A 136 3.81 8.68 4.40
CA PHE A 136 3.37 7.51 5.15
C PHE A 136 4.14 7.35 6.46
N ASN A 137 5.47 7.46 6.43
CA ASN A 137 6.31 7.34 7.62
C ASN A 137 6.08 8.49 8.62
N ALA A 138 5.76 9.69 8.12
CA ALA A 138 5.39 10.81 8.98
C ALA A 138 4.03 10.59 9.65
N LEU A 139 3.05 10.05 8.92
CA LEU A 139 1.73 9.69 9.44
C LEU A 139 1.80 8.55 10.46
N GLU A 140 2.69 7.54 10.25
CA GLU A 140 2.97 6.50 11.26
C GLU A 140 3.39 7.13 12.59
N LYS A 141 4.33 8.07 12.55
CA LYS A 141 4.79 8.79 13.75
C LYS A 141 3.70 9.66 14.38
N HIS A 142 2.89 10.33 13.56
CA HIS A 142 1.79 11.18 14.02
C HIS A 142 0.72 10.37 14.75
N PHE A 143 0.25 9.29 14.14
CA PHE A 143 -0.79 8.46 14.77
C PHE A 143 -0.26 7.64 15.92
N ASN A 144 1.00 7.24 15.93
CA ASN A 144 1.70 6.51 17.00
C ASN A 144 0.81 5.42 17.63
N SER A 145 0.18 4.60 16.78
CA SER A 145 -0.73 3.53 17.19
C SER A 145 -0.04 2.17 17.07
N GLU A 146 -0.16 1.33 18.09
CA GLU A 146 0.33 -0.05 18.05
C GLU A 146 -0.40 -0.89 16.98
N ASN A 147 -1.61 -0.46 16.62
CA ASN A 147 -2.45 -1.11 15.62
C ASN A 147 -2.16 -0.65 14.18
N PHE A 148 -1.25 0.31 13.99
CA PHE A 148 -0.88 0.83 12.67
C PHE A 148 -0.06 -0.20 11.88
N ASP A 149 -0.53 -0.61 10.69
CA ASP A 149 0.21 -1.52 9.82
C ASP A 149 1.31 -0.78 9.05
N LYS A 150 2.55 -0.85 9.56
CA LYS A 150 3.75 -0.23 8.98
C LYS A 150 4.16 -0.81 7.63
N THR A 151 3.59 -1.94 7.22
CA THR A 151 3.94 -2.61 5.95
C THR A 151 3.22 -2.04 4.75
N CYS A 152 2.18 -1.21 4.95
CA CYS A 152 1.30 -0.69 3.91
C CYS A 152 1.84 0.57 3.19
N LYS A 153 3.16 0.79 3.16
CA LYS A 153 3.80 2.04 2.71
C LYS A 153 4.04 2.16 1.21
N ASN A 154 3.91 1.09 0.44
CA ASN A 154 4.17 1.14 -1.01
C ASN A 154 3.02 1.82 -1.76
N ILE A 155 3.36 2.60 -2.79
CA ILE A 155 2.40 3.45 -3.50
C ILE A 155 1.31 2.66 -4.23
N SER A 156 1.59 1.46 -4.75
CA SER A 156 0.59 0.59 -5.39
C SER A 156 -0.16 -0.32 -4.40
N ARG A 157 -0.08 -0.01 -3.08
CA ARG A 157 -0.79 -0.78 -2.07
C ARG A 157 -2.29 -0.73 -2.30
N VAL A 158 -2.93 -1.90 -2.29
CA VAL A 158 -4.37 -2.00 -2.41
C VAL A 158 -5.05 -2.10 -1.05
N CYS A 159 -6.22 -1.47 -0.99
CA CYS A 159 -7.21 -1.65 0.05
C CYS A 159 -8.39 -2.44 -0.53
N TYR A 160 -8.80 -3.54 0.10
CA TYR A 160 -10.01 -4.24 -0.31
C TYR A 160 -11.24 -3.37 -0.09
N GLU A 161 -12.13 -3.31 -1.09
CA GLU A 161 -13.42 -2.62 -0.94
C GLU A 161 -14.20 -3.24 0.23
N SER A 162 -14.77 -2.40 1.07
CA SER A 162 -15.50 -2.81 2.26
C SER A 162 -16.98 -2.44 2.19
N TYR A 163 -17.69 -2.69 3.28
CA TYR A 163 -19.04 -2.18 3.53
C TYR A 163 -19.09 -1.56 4.91
N ASP A 164 -19.36 -0.26 4.97
CA ASP A 164 -19.55 0.49 6.21
C ASP A 164 -20.59 1.61 6.00
N PRO A 165 -21.86 1.38 6.35
CA PRO A 165 -22.90 2.40 6.21
C PRO A 165 -22.69 3.59 7.13
N LEU A 166 -21.83 3.44 8.16
CA LEU A 166 -21.45 4.49 9.12
C LEU A 166 -20.06 5.06 8.82
N ILE A 167 -19.60 4.95 7.56
CA ILE A 167 -18.34 5.58 7.14
C ILE A 167 -18.31 7.06 7.55
N PHE A 168 -17.21 7.48 8.16
CA PHE A 168 -16.93 8.88 8.43
C PHE A 168 -16.28 9.51 7.20
N ILE A 169 -16.74 10.70 6.81
CA ILE A 169 -16.13 11.51 5.73
C ILE A 169 -16.07 12.95 6.20
N ASN A 170 -14.88 13.56 6.14
CA ASN A 170 -14.61 14.95 6.45
C ASN A 170 -14.04 15.67 5.21
N GLU A 171 -14.90 16.28 4.42
CA GLU A 171 -14.48 17.02 3.22
C GLU A 171 -13.62 18.26 3.55
N SER A 172 -13.66 18.72 4.82
CA SER A 172 -12.87 19.85 5.33
C SER A 172 -11.56 19.44 5.97
N SER A 173 -11.15 18.16 5.84
CA SER A 173 -9.87 17.72 6.41
C SER A 173 -8.70 18.55 5.86
N GLU A 174 -7.73 18.81 6.73
CA GLU A 174 -6.51 19.53 6.35
C GLU A 174 -5.58 18.65 5.51
N LEU A 175 -4.76 19.30 4.67
CA LEU A 175 -3.71 18.64 3.90
C LEU A 175 -2.53 18.33 4.82
N TRP A 176 -2.09 17.07 4.87
CA TRP A 176 -0.88 16.66 5.58
C TRP A 176 0.34 16.92 4.70
N THR A 177 1.24 17.78 5.13
CA THR A 177 2.45 18.16 4.36
C THR A 177 3.76 17.75 5.02
N SER A 178 3.70 17.23 6.27
CA SER A 178 4.91 16.81 6.97
C SER A 178 5.50 15.53 6.36
N VAL A 179 6.80 15.53 6.14
CA VAL A 179 7.59 14.39 5.70
C VAL A 179 8.58 13.99 6.79
N VAL A 180 8.93 12.72 6.87
CA VAL A 180 10.12 12.29 7.56
C VAL A 180 11.22 12.28 6.54
N GLU A 181 12.10 13.30 6.57
CA GLU A 181 13.35 13.23 5.83
C GLU A 181 14.11 11.99 6.31
N ARG A 182 14.53 11.16 5.37
CA ARG A 182 15.50 10.13 5.70
C ARG A 182 16.78 10.90 6.06
N ASP A 183 17.27 10.71 7.28
CA ASP A 183 18.67 10.97 7.54
C ASP A 183 19.45 10.12 6.52
N TYR A 184 19.89 10.75 5.45
CA TYR A 184 20.89 10.16 4.59
C TYR A 184 22.15 10.11 5.44
N VAL A 185 22.32 9.00 6.15
CA VAL A 185 23.66 8.63 6.58
C VAL A 185 24.39 8.39 5.25
N GLU A 186 25.20 9.33 4.83
CA GLU A 186 26.21 9.06 3.83
C GLU A 186 27.04 7.91 4.39
N VAL A 187 26.66 6.70 4.03
CA VAL A 187 27.53 5.56 4.20
C VAL A 187 28.64 5.83 3.18
N GLU A 188 29.73 6.43 3.63
CA GLU A 188 30.99 6.33 2.92
C GLU A 188 31.22 4.85 2.67
N VAL A 189 30.78 4.38 1.50
CA VAL A 189 31.19 3.09 0.98
C VAL A 189 32.67 3.29 0.69
N LYS A 190 33.54 3.04 1.68
CA LYS A 190 34.96 2.84 1.44
C LYS A 190 35.03 1.70 0.44
N ARG A 191 35.13 2.05 -0.81
CA ARG A 191 35.45 1.13 -1.89
C ARG A 191 36.93 0.81 -1.77
N ASP A 192 37.28 0.04 -0.76
CA ASP A 192 38.54 -0.71 -0.73
C ASP A 192 38.47 -1.84 -1.75
N ALA A 193 38.07 -1.52 -2.97
CA ALA A 193 38.32 -2.39 -4.10
C ALA A 193 39.70 -2.04 -4.61
N PRO A 194 40.70 -2.95 -4.54
CA PRO A 194 41.95 -2.72 -5.23
C PRO A 194 41.62 -2.46 -6.70
N THR A 195 42.00 -1.28 -7.18
CA THR A 195 41.90 -0.93 -8.59
C THR A 195 42.97 -1.76 -9.30
N ILE A 196 42.69 -3.01 -9.55
CA ILE A 196 43.48 -3.83 -10.46
C ILE A 196 43.02 -3.36 -11.85
N PRO A 197 43.89 -2.73 -12.65
CA PRO A 197 43.57 -2.43 -14.02
C PRO A 197 43.35 -3.77 -14.73
N ILE A 198 42.10 -4.07 -15.04
CA ILE A 198 41.74 -5.28 -15.81
C ILE A 198 42.09 -4.92 -17.25
N THR A 199 43.28 -5.31 -17.68
CA THR A 199 43.81 -5.09 -19.04
C THR A 199 43.59 -6.29 -19.96
N ASP A 200 42.92 -7.34 -19.47
CA ASP A 200 42.74 -8.60 -20.17
C ASP A 200 41.23 -8.95 -20.19
N ASP A 201 40.63 -8.89 -21.37
CA ASP A 201 39.20 -9.18 -21.58
C ASP A 201 38.80 -10.59 -21.13
N ASN A 202 39.72 -11.57 -21.18
CA ASN A 202 39.47 -12.93 -20.71
C ASN A 202 39.29 -12.99 -19.18
N LYS A 203 40.02 -12.17 -18.42
CA LYS A 203 39.82 -12.07 -16.96
C LYS A 203 38.51 -11.41 -16.59
N VAL A 204 38.03 -10.46 -17.38
CA VAL A 204 36.70 -9.84 -17.17
C VAL A 204 35.63 -10.90 -17.35
N VAL A 205 35.70 -11.67 -18.42
CA VAL A 205 34.76 -12.77 -18.70
C VAL A 205 34.77 -13.83 -17.57
N GLU A 206 35.94 -14.22 -17.10
CA GLU A 206 36.08 -15.20 -16.00
C GLU A 206 35.45 -14.72 -14.69
N ILE A 207 35.65 -13.44 -14.35
CA ILE A 207 35.04 -12.81 -13.17
C ILE A 207 33.52 -12.74 -13.32
N LEU A 208 33.01 -12.34 -14.48
CA LEU A 208 31.57 -12.27 -14.75
C LEU A 208 30.92 -13.65 -14.71
N VAL A 209 31.56 -14.67 -15.29
CA VAL A 209 31.08 -16.06 -15.25
C VAL A 209 31.03 -16.56 -13.81
N LYS A 210 32.09 -16.38 -13.02
CA LYS A 210 32.11 -16.80 -11.59
C LYS A 210 31.04 -16.07 -10.79
N TRP A 211 30.84 -14.77 -11.01
CA TRP A 211 29.82 -13.99 -10.33
C TRP A 211 28.40 -14.48 -10.72
N TRP A 212 28.16 -14.73 -12.01
CA TRP A 212 26.89 -15.20 -12.56
C TRP A 212 26.54 -16.61 -12.03
N THR A 213 27.51 -17.53 -12.07
CA THR A 213 27.35 -18.90 -11.54
C THR A 213 27.00 -18.88 -10.05
N LYS A 214 27.69 -18.04 -9.26
CA LYS A 214 27.41 -17.89 -7.83
C LYS A 214 26.03 -17.29 -7.55
N LYS A 215 25.59 -16.35 -8.38
CA LYS A 215 24.31 -15.63 -8.17
C LYS A 215 23.08 -16.41 -8.65
N TYR A 216 23.22 -17.18 -9.70
CA TYR A 216 22.09 -17.85 -10.35
C TYR A 216 22.17 -19.39 -10.34
N GLY A 217 23.18 -19.98 -9.71
CA GLY A 217 23.31 -21.42 -9.56
C GLY A 217 23.51 -22.19 -10.86
N MET A 218 24.00 -21.54 -11.93
CA MET A 218 24.20 -22.21 -13.23
C MET A 218 25.43 -23.11 -13.20
N VAL A 219 25.28 -24.35 -13.62
CA VAL A 219 26.37 -25.30 -13.80
C VAL A 219 26.98 -25.10 -15.19
N GLU A 220 28.31 -25.15 -15.28
CA GLU A 220 29.05 -24.99 -16.53
C GLU A 220 28.60 -26.07 -17.54
N GLY A 221 28.00 -25.65 -18.68
CA GLY A 221 27.58 -26.56 -19.74
C GLY A 221 26.09 -26.53 -20.13
N GLU A 222 25.20 -25.93 -19.36
CA GLU A 222 23.79 -25.78 -19.75
C GLU A 222 23.58 -24.52 -20.64
N ARG A 223 23.63 -24.73 -21.96
CA ARG A 223 23.09 -23.74 -22.91
C ARG A 223 21.60 -23.91 -22.99
N ASN A 224 20.86 -22.80 -22.90
CA ASN A 224 19.43 -22.75 -23.15
C ASN A 224 19.06 -23.46 -24.46
N ALA A 225 18.20 -24.49 -24.36
CA ALA A 225 17.43 -25.00 -25.47
C ALA A 225 16.15 -24.18 -25.62
#